data_c661e9678056a55378d85297cc63ab16
#
_entry.id   c661e9678056a55378d85297cc63ab16
#
_cell.length_a   1.000
_cell.length_b   1.000
_cell.length_c   1.000
_cell.angle_alpha   90.00
_cell.angle_beta   90.00
_cell.angle_gamma   90.00
#
_symmetry.space_group_name_H-M   'P 1'
#
loop_
_entity.id
_entity.type
_entity.pdbx_description
1 polymer ?
#
loop_
_entity_poly.entity_id
_entity_poly.type
_entity_poly.pdbx_seq_one_letter_code
_entity_poly.pdbx_strand_id
1 'polypeptide(L)'
;RIWNALGEFSWDECAKYFAHGPGSTTRLTKRESFAAYKYSGIPESTSGNAVLARCAISYNPLWKQSVQLSAQEKGVDDLVSLVPGNSVIAVPKNYKTDRTIAKEPCMNIYVQKGIGRCIRKRLYQVGVNLDDQTRNQRAALQGSVTGELATVDLSMASDTLSYEVVSWLLPNDWWWALEQCRSPVGVLPSGIQIKYQKFSSMGNGYTFELESLIFWAICQQVCNWNVNETDLSVCVYGDDLVIPSCHMESLVQRLSEAGFTPNERKSFATGPYRESCGKHYYLGSDITPFYVRRPVRELDRLFLAHNNVYRWGERTGVETSELRGKLRSLAPAKWRDPRLPDGYGDGAFIGPVDTLRLDSHPHGWEYWQVKALSVASVALEGDLPYGQLIASLNALSARKAVVDGNVFSRLRGKRVVTHHVWDCEVTDWVEDRVERVTIDEALSGLPARAGRYQEIQILIPRH
;
A
#
# COMPACT_ATOMS: atom_id res chain seq x y z
N ARG A 1 23.90 -16.25 6.89
CA ARG A 1 22.87 -16.28 5.83
C ARG A 1 22.53 -14.88 5.32
N ILE A 2 22.24 -13.92 6.18
CA ILE A 2 21.94 -12.52 5.79
C ILE A 2 23.08 -11.93 4.95
N TRP A 3 24.33 -12.07 5.37
CA TRP A 3 25.49 -11.56 4.64
C TRP A 3 25.61 -12.14 3.23
N ASN A 4 25.39 -13.45 3.10
CA ASN A 4 25.41 -14.10 1.77
C ASN A 4 24.24 -13.65 0.89
N ALA A 5 23.07 -13.40 1.47
CA ALA A 5 21.90 -12.95 0.72
C ALA A 5 22.06 -11.50 0.24
N LEU A 6 22.58 -10.62 1.08
CA LEU A 6 22.77 -9.21 0.76
C LEU A 6 23.91 -8.95 -0.22
N GLY A 7 25.04 -9.69 -0.09
CA GLY A 7 26.25 -9.37 -0.83
C GLY A 7 26.79 -7.98 -0.52
N GLU A 8 27.64 -7.45 -1.37
CA GLU A 8 28.19 -6.12 -1.25
C GLU A 8 27.14 -5.01 -1.45
N PHE A 9 27.24 -3.96 -0.68
CA PHE A 9 26.40 -2.77 -0.81
C PHE A 9 26.89 -1.86 -1.93
N SER A 10 25.97 -1.26 -2.68
CA SER A 10 26.29 -0.30 -3.73
C SER A 10 25.29 0.87 -3.73
N TRP A 11 25.82 2.08 -3.50
CA TRP A 11 25.05 3.31 -3.66
C TRP A 11 24.56 3.51 -5.10
N ASP A 12 25.37 3.16 -6.11
CA ASP A 12 25.01 3.26 -7.53
C ASP A 12 23.81 2.36 -7.89
N GLU A 13 23.72 1.19 -7.25
CA GLU A 13 22.54 0.34 -7.41
C GLU A 13 21.33 0.95 -6.71
N CYS A 14 21.46 1.36 -5.46
CA CYS A 14 20.35 1.88 -4.66
C CYS A 14 19.80 3.20 -5.21
N ALA A 15 20.65 4.10 -5.71
CA ALA A 15 20.26 5.40 -6.25
C ALA A 15 19.31 5.28 -7.45
N LYS A 16 19.39 4.20 -8.23
CA LYS A 16 18.47 3.92 -9.34
C LYS A 16 17.01 3.74 -8.88
N TYR A 17 16.80 3.46 -7.60
CA TYR A 17 15.49 3.19 -7.00
C TYR A 17 15.07 4.25 -5.99
N PHE A 18 15.82 5.33 -5.84
CA PHE A 18 15.40 6.45 -5.00
C PHE A 18 14.08 7.02 -5.51
N ALA A 19 13.09 7.09 -4.64
CA ALA A 19 11.76 7.53 -5.02
C ALA A 19 10.95 8.04 -3.83
N HIS A 20 10.07 8.99 -4.08
CA HIS A 20 9.07 9.36 -3.09
C HIS A 20 7.98 8.27 -2.95
N GLY A 21 7.58 8.01 -1.71
CA GLY A 21 6.41 7.16 -1.42
C GLY A 21 5.09 7.90 -1.68
N PRO A 22 3.95 7.20 -1.68
CA PRO A 22 2.62 7.80 -1.89
C PRO A 22 2.09 8.52 -0.64
N GLY A 23 2.71 8.29 0.53
CA GLY A 23 2.27 8.82 1.82
C GLY A 23 2.65 10.27 2.09
N SER A 24 2.08 10.85 3.15
CA SER A 24 2.53 12.13 3.73
C SER A 24 3.92 12.02 4.33
N THR A 25 4.60 13.15 4.48
CA THR A 25 5.92 13.28 5.12
C THR A 25 5.82 14.24 6.29
N THR A 26 6.91 14.47 7.01
CA THR A 26 6.95 15.47 8.09
C THR A 26 6.47 16.84 7.62
N ARG A 27 6.90 17.28 6.43
CA ARG A 27 6.55 18.56 5.82
C ARG A 27 5.15 18.58 5.18
N LEU A 28 4.71 17.45 4.59
CA LEU A 28 3.53 17.39 3.72
C LEU A 28 2.38 16.63 4.37
N THR A 29 1.20 17.23 4.29
CA THR A 29 -0.05 16.61 4.73
C THR A 29 -0.52 15.53 3.73
N LYS A 30 -1.60 14.81 4.08
CA LYS A 30 -2.21 13.83 3.17
C LYS A 30 -2.74 14.45 1.88
N ARG A 31 -3.21 15.71 1.93
CA ARG A 31 -3.70 16.44 0.76
C ARG A 31 -2.57 16.82 -0.20
N GLU A 32 -1.39 17.07 0.36
CA GLU A 32 -0.18 17.45 -0.37
C GLU A 32 0.74 16.25 -0.68
N SER A 33 0.27 15.01 -0.53
CA SER A 33 1.11 13.81 -0.72
C SER A 33 1.42 13.46 -2.18
N PHE A 34 1.01 14.29 -3.13
CA PHE A 34 1.31 14.12 -4.56
C PHE A 34 2.78 14.38 -4.86
N ALA A 35 3.28 13.72 -5.91
CA ALA A 35 4.67 13.82 -6.32
C ALA A 35 5.10 15.29 -6.62
N ALA A 36 4.23 16.09 -7.24
CA ALA A 36 4.52 17.49 -7.54
C ALA A 36 4.90 18.29 -6.29
N TYR A 37 4.17 18.14 -5.18
CA TYR A 37 4.52 18.81 -3.92
C TYR A 37 5.82 18.30 -3.30
N LYS A 38 6.16 17.02 -3.49
CA LYS A 38 7.39 16.43 -2.96
C LYS A 38 8.64 16.93 -3.67
N TYR A 39 8.52 17.26 -4.95
CA TYR A 39 9.61 17.85 -5.74
C TYR A 39 9.63 19.38 -5.69
N SER A 40 8.71 20.02 -4.98
CA SER A 40 8.62 21.48 -4.84
C SER A 40 9.04 21.92 -3.45
N GLY A 41 9.64 23.11 -3.36
CA GLY A 41 10.13 23.70 -2.10
C GLY A 41 11.37 23.00 -1.54
N ILE A 42 11.85 23.49 -0.38
CA ILE A 42 13.01 22.92 0.30
C ILE A 42 12.60 21.63 1.01
N PRO A 43 13.18 20.46 0.68
CA PRO A 43 12.81 19.21 1.32
C PRO A 43 13.46 19.06 2.70
N GLU A 44 12.80 18.30 3.58
CA GLU A 44 13.32 17.98 4.92
C GLU A 44 14.16 16.71 4.93
N SER A 45 15.20 16.72 5.78
CA SER A 45 16.11 15.60 6.01
C SER A 45 16.61 15.59 7.45
N THR A 46 16.95 14.41 7.97
CA THR A 46 17.76 14.30 9.18
C THR A 46 19.20 14.66 8.89
N SER A 47 19.97 15.02 9.91
CA SER A 47 21.41 15.36 9.77
C SER A 47 22.21 14.20 9.17
N GLY A 48 21.94 12.95 9.60
CA GLY A 48 22.62 11.77 9.05
C GLY A 48 22.41 11.59 7.55
N ASN A 49 21.20 11.86 7.06
CA ASN A 49 20.85 11.70 5.64
C ASN A 49 21.14 12.96 4.78
N ALA A 50 21.56 14.09 5.38
CA ALA A 50 21.63 15.37 4.70
C ALA A 50 22.59 15.38 3.50
N VAL A 51 23.72 14.69 3.59
CA VAL A 51 24.70 14.58 2.48
C VAL A 51 24.09 13.82 1.31
N LEU A 52 23.48 12.67 1.58
CA LEU A 52 22.79 11.86 0.55
C LEU A 52 21.65 12.63 -0.10
N ALA A 53 20.89 13.39 0.69
CA ALA A 53 19.82 14.24 0.22
C ALA A 53 20.30 15.32 -0.75
N ARG A 54 21.37 16.04 -0.40
CA ARG A 54 21.99 17.07 -1.27
C ARG A 54 22.54 16.45 -2.56
N CYS A 55 23.19 15.28 -2.48
CA CYS A 55 23.65 14.54 -3.66
C CYS A 55 22.49 14.16 -4.56
N ALA A 56 21.41 13.58 -4.01
CA ALA A 56 20.23 13.15 -4.77
C ALA A 56 19.54 14.34 -5.48
N ILE A 57 19.40 15.47 -4.79
CA ILE A 57 18.83 16.69 -5.39
C ILE A 57 19.75 17.22 -6.50
N SER A 58 21.06 17.25 -6.26
CA SER A 58 22.04 17.77 -7.20
C SER A 58 22.20 16.93 -8.46
N TYR A 59 21.89 15.62 -8.36
CA TYR A 59 21.90 14.71 -9.51
C TYR A 59 20.79 15.02 -10.53
N ASN A 60 19.71 15.69 -10.11
CA ASN A 60 18.64 16.14 -11.01
C ASN A 60 18.68 17.67 -11.14
N PRO A 61 19.18 18.24 -12.27
CA PRO A 61 19.36 19.68 -12.45
C PRO A 61 18.06 20.49 -12.27
N LEU A 62 16.93 19.97 -12.76
CA LEU A 62 15.62 20.64 -12.62
C LEU A 62 15.17 20.68 -11.15
N TRP A 63 15.37 19.59 -10.42
CA TRP A 63 15.03 19.55 -9.00
C TRP A 63 15.93 20.48 -8.19
N LYS A 64 17.24 20.45 -8.46
CA LYS A 64 18.19 21.38 -7.86
C LYS A 64 17.78 22.84 -8.08
N GLN A 65 17.44 23.21 -9.32
CA GLN A 65 16.98 24.56 -9.65
C GLN A 65 15.70 24.93 -8.91
N SER A 66 14.71 24.04 -8.87
CA SER A 66 13.46 24.24 -8.12
C SER A 66 13.71 24.52 -6.63
N VAL A 67 14.59 23.72 -6.02
CA VAL A 67 14.95 23.89 -4.60
C VAL A 67 15.72 25.18 -4.38
N GLN A 68 16.67 25.52 -5.25
CA GLN A 68 17.44 26.76 -5.16
C GLN A 68 16.56 28.02 -5.25
N LEU A 69 15.59 28.05 -6.15
CA LEU A 69 14.64 29.15 -6.24
C LEU A 69 13.83 29.27 -4.93
N SER A 70 13.33 28.17 -4.42
CA SER A 70 12.60 28.17 -3.14
C SER A 70 13.47 28.55 -1.94
N ALA A 71 14.78 28.23 -1.97
CA ALA A 71 15.73 28.61 -0.95
C ALA A 71 16.02 30.13 -0.99
N GLN A 72 16.21 30.68 -2.18
CA GLN A 72 16.40 32.12 -2.39
C GLN A 72 15.19 32.94 -1.91
N GLU A 73 13.98 32.51 -2.25
CA GLU A 73 12.73 33.16 -1.78
C GLU A 73 12.62 33.22 -0.25
N LYS A 74 13.18 32.21 0.45
CA LYS A 74 13.18 32.12 1.91
C LYS A 74 14.43 32.66 2.58
N GLY A 75 15.41 33.15 1.82
CA GLY A 75 16.69 33.61 2.36
C GLY A 75 17.51 32.50 3.02
N VAL A 76 17.41 31.26 2.54
CA VAL A 76 18.12 30.08 3.08
C VAL A 76 19.16 29.63 2.06
N ASP A 77 20.39 29.36 2.52
CA ASP A 77 21.52 28.90 1.68
C ASP A 77 21.76 27.40 1.84
N ASP A 78 20.70 26.58 1.82
CA ASP A 78 20.84 25.12 1.83
C ASP A 78 19.74 24.47 0.96
N LEU A 79 20.09 23.34 0.37
CA LEU A 79 19.17 22.52 -0.43
C LEU A 79 18.22 21.66 0.42
N VAL A 80 18.47 21.54 1.72
CA VAL A 80 17.66 20.73 2.64
C VAL A 80 17.41 21.47 3.95
N SER A 81 16.24 21.28 4.52
CA SER A 81 15.90 21.73 5.87
C SER A 81 16.12 20.60 6.86
N LEU A 82 16.95 20.84 7.90
CA LEU A 82 17.27 19.80 8.88
C LEU A 82 16.17 19.68 9.92
N VAL A 83 15.76 18.44 10.20
CA VAL A 83 14.80 18.09 11.24
C VAL A 83 15.36 16.98 12.14
N PRO A 84 14.93 16.89 13.42
CA PRO A 84 15.49 15.90 14.35
C PRO A 84 15.17 14.45 13.98
N GLY A 85 14.04 14.21 13.31
CA GLY A 85 13.61 12.87 12.92
C GLY A 85 12.21 12.85 12.36
N ASN A 86 11.49 11.73 12.53
CA ASN A 86 10.15 11.54 12.01
C ASN A 86 9.06 12.09 12.96
N SER A 87 7.86 12.31 12.42
CA SER A 87 6.68 12.66 13.20
C SER A 87 5.87 11.43 13.54
N VAL A 88 5.65 11.18 14.83
CA VAL A 88 4.87 10.06 15.33
C VAL A 88 3.38 10.42 15.30
N ILE A 89 2.58 9.62 14.64
CA ILE A 89 1.13 9.80 14.57
C ILE A 89 0.41 8.47 14.84
N ALA A 90 -0.84 8.57 15.34
CA ALA A 90 -1.74 7.42 15.47
C ALA A 90 -2.69 7.38 14.27
N VAL A 91 -2.90 6.19 13.71
CA VAL A 91 -3.90 5.94 12.65
C VAL A 91 -4.82 4.79 13.05
N PRO A 92 -6.13 4.89 12.82
CA PRO A 92 -7.06 3.82 13.16
C PRO A 92 -6.67 2.48 12.51
N LYS A 93 -6.44 1.45 13.34
CA LYS A 93 -6.24 0.06 12.90
C LYS A 93 -7.60 -0.65 12.82
N ASN A 94 -8.37 -0.54 13.86
CA ASN A 94 -9.72 -1.08 13.97
C ASN A 94 -10.57 -0.18 14.89
N TYR A 95 -11.75 -0.64 15.31
CA TYR A 95 -12.63 0.16 16.18
C TYR A 95 -12.15 0.26 17.64
N LYS A 96 -11.20 -0.57 18.07
CA LYS A 96 -10.67 -0.62 19.43
C LYS A 96 -9.31 0.06 19.59
N THR A 97 -8.49 0.04 18.54
CA THR A 97 -7.08 0.39 18.65
C THR A 97 -6.61 1.22 17.46
N ASP A 98 -5.71 2.14 17.75
CA ASP A 98 -4.93 2.84 16.76
C ASP A 98 -3.57 2.17 16.56
N ARG A 99 -2.98 2.39 15.41
CA ARG A 99 -1.61 1.98 15.06
C ARG A 99 -0.72 3.19 15.05
N THR A 100 0.37 3.14 15.78
CA THR A 100 1.41 4.16 15.73
C THR A 100 2.21 4.03 14.46
N ILE A 101 2.33 5.10 13.70
CA ILE A 101 3.17 5.18 12.52
C ILE A 101 4.08 6.40 12.60
N ALA A 102 5.24 6.31 11.95
CA ALA A 102 6.18 7.40 11.82
C ALA A 102 6.12 7.99 10.40
N LYS A 103 5.81 9.28 10.29
CA LYS A 103 5.97 10.01 9.03
C LYS A 103 7.42 10.45 8.90
N GLU A 104 8.14 9.86 7.97
CA GLU A 104 9.53 10.19 7.72
C GLU A 104 9.69 11.58 7.08
N PRO A 105 10.85 12.26 7.28
CA PRO A 105 11.25 13.39 6.45
C PRO A 105 11.33 12.96 4.98
N CYS A 106 10.96 13.86 4.05
CA CYS A 106 10.81 13.50 2.65
C CYS A 106 12.08 12.97 1.99
N MET A 107 13.26 13.44 2.40
CA MET A 107 14.53 12.93 1.86
C MET A 107 14.97 11.63 2.51
N ASN A 108 14.61 11.39 3.78
CA ASN A 108 14.88 10.11 4.42
C ASN A 108 14.09 9.00 3.70
N ILE A 109 12.77 9.15 3.55
CA ILE A 109 11.96 8.14 2.84
C ILE A 109 12.39 7.97 1.37
N TYR A 110 12.88 9.04 0.71
CA TYR A 110 13.36 9.00 -0.66
C TYR A 110 14.53 8.04 -0.83
N VAL A 111 15.54 8.15 0.04
CA VAL A 111 16.73 7.29 0.06
C VAL A 111 16.40 5.89 0.58
N GLN A 112 15.64 5.81 1.69
CA GLN A 112 15.20 4.55 2.31
C GLN A 112 14.52 3.62 1.31
N LYS A 113 13.67 4.13 0.44
CA LYS A 113 13.00 3.32 -0.58
C LYS A 113 13.97 2.71 -1.60
N GLY A 114 15.04 3.41 -1.92
CA GLY A 114 16.08 2.86 -2.79
C GLY A 114 16.79 1.68 -2.15
N ILE A 115 17.20 1.82 -0.89
CA ILE A 115 17.85 0.74 -0.15
C ILE A 115 16.87 -0.44 0.05
N GLY A 116 15.62 -0.15 0.47
CA GLY A 116 14.59 -1.17 0.59
C GLY A 116 14.37 -1.95 -0.72
N ARG A 117 14.37 -1.27 -1.88
CA ARG A 117 14.25 -1.96 -3.17
C ARG A 117 15.45 -2.86 -3.48
N CYS A 118 16.66 -2.48 -3.05
CA CYS A 118 17.83 -3.34 -3.17
C CYS A 118 17.71 -4.58 -2.28
N ILE A 119 17.31 -4.44 -1.01
CA ILE A 119 17.05 -5.59 -0.13
C ILE A 119 15.98 -6.50 -0.74
N ARG A 120 14.88 -5.96 -1.27
CA ARG A 120 13.82 -6.71 -1.94
C ARG A 120 14.32 -7.53 -3.12
N LYS A 121 15.23 -6.98 -3.93
CA LYS A 121 15.89 -7.70 -5.03
C LYS A 121 16.76 -8.86 -4.53
N ARG A 122 17.51 -8.64 -3.45
CA ARG A 122 18.31 -9.70 -2.82
C ARG A 122 17.42 -10.80 -2.25
N LEU A 123 16.32 -10.43 -1.61
CA LEU A 123 15.32 -11.39 -1.12
C LEU A 123 14.69 -12.20 -2.26
N TYR A 124 14.39 -11.57 -3.40
CA TYR A 124 13.87 -12.27 -4.56
C TYR A 124 14.85 -13.34 -5.08
N GLN A 125 16.16 -13.05 -5.08
CA GLN A 125 17.21 -14.01 -5.49
C GLN A 125 17.30 -15.24 -4.59
N VAL A 126 16.90 -15.12 -3.32
CA VAL A 126 16.84 -16.24 -2.37
C VAL A 126 15.41 -16.79 -2.19
N GLY A 127 14.51 -16.51 -3.15
CA GLY A 127 13.18 -17.11 -3.25
C GLY A 127 12.09 -16.41 -2.42
N VAL A 128 12.34 -15.21 -1.88
CA VAL A 128 11.34 -14.42 -1.16
C VAL A 128 10.84 -13.28 -2.06
N ASN A 129 9.64 -13.45 -2.62
CA ASN A 129 9.02 -12.44 -3.47
C ASN A 129 8.06 -11.55 -2.67
N LEU A 130 8.52 -10.35 -2.30
CA LEU A 130 7.70 -9.38 -1.56
C LEU A 130 6.75 -8.55 -2.45
N ASP A 131 6.74 -8.78 -3.75
CA ASP A 131 5.76 -8.18 -4.67
C ASP A 131 4.51 -9.07 -4.82
N ASP A 132 4.56 -10.33 -4.29
CA ASP A 132 3.48 -11.32 -4.38
C ASP A 132 3.17 -11.96 -3.02
N GLN A 133 2.09 -11.53 -2.39
CA GLN A 133 1.60 -12.13 -1.14
C GLN A 133 0.80 -13.43 -1.34
N THR A 134 0.46 -13.78 -2.58
CA THR A 134 -0.37 -14.95 -2.88
C THR A 134 0.34 -16.26 -2.55
N ARG A 135 1.68 -16.27 -2.50
CA ARG A 135 2.47 -17.42 -2.07
C ARG A 135 2.14 -17.82 -0.63
N ASN A 136 2.15 -16.86 0.30
CA ASN A 136 1.76 -17.08 1.68
C ASN A 136 0.29 -17.53 1.80
N GLN A 137 -0.60 -16.92 1.01
CA GLN A 137 -2.02 -17.29 0.98
C GLN A 137 -2.22 -18.73 0.50
N ARG A 138 -1.52 -19.16 -0.55
CA ARG A 138 -1.56 -20.56 -1.05
C ARG A 138 -0.99 -21.54 -0.02
N ALA A 139 0.10 -21.19 0.65
CA ALA A 139 0.67 -22.00 1.72
C ALA A 139 -0.30 -22.15 2.90
N ALA A 140 -0.98 -21.08 3.29
CA ALA A 140 -2.01 -21.12 4.33
C ALA A 140 -3.22 -21.98 3.90
N LEU A 141 -3.65 -21.89 2.63
CA LEU A 141 -4.68 -22.77 2.09
C LEU A 141 -4.27 -24.24 2.18
N GLN A 142 -3.06 -24.58 1.71
CA GLN A 142 -2.53 -25.94 1.81
C GLN A 142 -2.46 -26.42 3.26
N GLY A 143 -1.92 -25.60 4.18
CA GLY A 143 -1.82 -25.91 5.59
C GLY A 143 -3.19 -26.14 6.26
N SER A 144 -4.25 -25.48 5.78
CA SER A 144 -5.62 -25.69 6.26
C SER A 144 -6.21 -27.05 5.88
N VAL A 145 -5.69 -27.67 4.81
CA VAL A 145 -6.12 -28.98 4.31
C VAL A 145 -5.25 -30.09 4.92
N THR A 146 -3.93 -29.93 4.85
CA THR A 146 -2.98 -31.00 5.21
C THR A 146 -2.58 -31.00 6.68
N GLY A 147 -2.65 -29.84 7.37
CA GLY A 147 -2.10 -29.66 8.71
C GLY A 147 -0.56 -29.57 8.75
N GLU A 148 0.13 -29.76 7.62
CA GLU A 148 1.60 -29.83 7.56
C GLU A 148 2.28 -28.45 7.64
N LEU A 149 1.56 -27.37 7.31
CA LEU A 149 2.07 -26.01 7.36
C LEU A 149 1.39 -25.22 8.48
N ALA A 150 2.20 -24.52 9.28
CA ALA A 150 1.79 -23.58 10.29
C ALA A 150 1.89 -22.15 9.76
N THR A 151 0.96 -21.28 10.19
CA THR A 151 1.02 -19.83 9.95
C THR A 151 1.35 -19.12 11.25
N VAL A 152 2.27 -18.16 11.21
CA VAL A 152 2.77 -17.41 12.36
C VAL A 152 2.67 -15.92 12.10
N ASP A 153 2.03 -15.20 13.01
CA ASP A 153 1.94 -13.73 13.07
C ASP A 153 2.80 -13.22 14.23
N LEU A 154 3.35 -12.04 14.12
CA LEU A 154 4.18 -11.45 15.15
C LEU A 154 3.52 -10.21 15.77
N SER A 155 3.71 -10.05 17.07
CA SER A 155 3.22 -8.89 17.79
C SER A 155 4.18 -7.72 17.61
N MET A 156 3.72 -6.64 16.98
CA MET A 156 4.48 -5.40 16.81
C MET A 156 5.86 -5.60 16.13
N ALA A 157 5.95 -6.51 15.15
CA ALA A 157 7.19 -6.93 14.51
C ALA A 157 8.09 -5.74 14.09
N SER A 158 7.56 -4.77 13.35
CA SER A 158 8.31 -3.59 12.90
C SER A 158 8.83 -2.72 14.05
N ASP A 159 8.13 -2.68 15.19
CA ASP A 159 8.51 -1.85 16.35
C ASP A 159 9.47 -2.56 17.30
N THR A 160 9.66 -3.89 17.15
CA THR A 160 10.57 -4.72 17.96
C THR A 160 11.91 -5.00 17.27
N LEU A 161 12.14 -4.48 16.06
CA LEU A 161 13.45 -4.47 15.42
C LEU A 161 14.42 -3.60 16.24
N SER A 162 15.13 -4.20 17.20
CA SER A 162 16.04 -3.47 18.06
C SER A 162 17.26 -2.96 17.29
N TYR A 163 17.80 -1.81 17.71
CA TYR A 163 18.98 -1.22 17.12
C TYR A 163 20.18 -2.19 17.16
N GLU A 164 20.39 -2.80 18.31
CA GLU A 164 21.51 -3.71 18.55
C GLU A 164 21.42 -4.99 17.69
N VAL A 165 20.24 -5.60 17.61
CA VAL A 165 20.04 -6.80 16.78
C VAL A 165 20.33 -6.52 15.31
N VAL A 166 19.86 -5.40 14.79
CA VAL A 166 20.10 -5.02 13.38
C VAL A 166 21.59 -4.75 13.15
N SER A 167 22.27 -4.02 14.06
CA SER A 167 23.69 -3.72 13.94
C SER A 167 24.57 -4.98 13.97
N TRP A 168 24.14 -6.00 14.72
CA TRP A 168 24.86 -7.27 14.82
C TRP A 168 24.62 -8.20 13.61
N LEU A 169 23.41 -8.18 13.04
CA LEU A 169 23.02 -9.09 11.97
C LEU A 169 23.50 -8.66 10.59
N LEU A 170 23.60 -7.35 10.32
CA LEU A 170 23.90 -6.83 8.99
C LEU A 170 25.41 -6.71 8.73
N PRO A 171 25.86 -6.84 7.47
CA PRO A 171 27.19 -6.38 7.07
C PRO A 171 27.36 -4.88 7.36
N ASN A 172 28.55 -4.47 7.72
CA ASN A 172 28.83 -3.08 8.15
C ASN A 172 28.46 -2.03 7.11
N ASP A 173 28.67 -2.30 5.83
CA ASP A 173 28.34 -1.41 4.72
C ASP A 173 26.81 -1.21 4.58
N TRP A 174 26.05 -2.28 4.65
CA TRP A 174 24.56 -2.24 4.68
C TRP A 174 24.05 -1.54 5.92
N TRP A 175 24.56 -1.92 7.09
CA TRP A 175 24.16 -1.30 8.35
C TRP A 175 24.40 0.20 8.34
N TRP A 176 25.59 0.62 7.91
CA TRP A 176 25.95 2.04 7.84
C TRP A 176 25.02 2.80 6.88
N ALA A 177 24.72 2.25 5.72
CA ALA A 177 23.83 2.87 4.75
C ALA A 177 22.41 3.07 5.30
N LEU A 178 21.88 2.06 5.98
CA LEU A 178 20.57 2.13 6.63
C LEU A 178 20.57 3.12 7.80
N GLU A 179 21.62 3.14 8.62
CA GLU A 179 21.78 4.05 9.75
C GLU A 179 21.83 5.52 9.32
N GLN A 180 22.52 5.84 8.23
CA GLN A 180 22.59 7.22 7.72
C GLN A 180 21.22 7.78 7.35
N CYS A 181 20.32 6.98 6.82
CA CYS A 181 19.03 7.46 6.34
C CYS A 181 17.84 7.18 7.27
N ARG A 182 18.04 6.53 8.43
CA ARG A 182 16.97 6.37 9.41
C ARG A 182 16.69 7.67 10.17
N SER A 183 15.53 7.76 10.81
CA SER A 183 15.21 8.79 11.79
C SER A 183 15.55 8.29 13.20
N PRO A 184 16.60 8.83 13.88
CA PRO A 184 16.97 8.37 15.22
C PRO A 184 16.04 8.88 16.32
N VAL A 185 15.17 9.85 16.00
CA VAL A 185 14.26 10.52 16.93
C VAL A 185 12.85 10.53 16.36
N GLY A 186 11.87 10.27 17.21
CA GLY A 186 10.45 10.50 16.93
C GLY A 186 9.95 11.75 17.64
N VAL A 187 9.24 12.61 16.91
CA VAL A 187 8.60 13.82 17.45
C VAL A 187 7.11 13.53 17.64
N LEU A 188 6.66 13.56 18.88
CA LEU A 188 5.24 13.41 19.23
C LEU A 188 4.42 14.64 18.84
N PRO A 189 3.09 14.53 18.72
CA PRO A 189 2.20 15.70 18.50
C PRO A 189 2.33 16.81 19.56
N SER A 190 2.79 16.46 20.77
CA SER A 190 3.10 17.41 21.85
C SER A 190 4.42 18.16 21.66
N GLY A 191 5.22 17.83 20.65
CA GLY A 191 6.57 18.36 20.44
C GLY A 191 7.68 17.63 21.22
N ILE A 192 7.33 16.67 22.08
CA ILE A 192 8.30 15.87 22.82
C ILE A 192 9.07 14.99 21.83
N GLN A 193 10.40 14.98 21.98
CA GLN A 193 11.31 14.16 21.20
C GLN A 193 11.67 12.89 21.96
N ILE A 194 11.55 11.73 21.30
CA ILE A 194 11.89 10.41 21.84
C ILE A 194 13.04 9.83 21.03
N LYS A 195 14.16 9.55 21.67
CA LYS A 195 15.26 8.80 21.05
C LYS A 195 14.89 7.31 20.95
N TYR A 196 14.95 6.78 19.74
CA TYR A 196 14.58 5.39 19.49
C TYR A 196 15.67 4.39 19.93
N GLN A 197 15.23 3.32 20.62
CA GLN A 197 16.01 2.10 20.84
C GLN A 197 15.75 1.08 19.73
N LYS A 198 14.66 1.20 19.01
CA LYS A 198 14.37 0.43 17.81
C LYS A 198 15.12 0.99 16.61
N PHE A 199 15.45 0.13 15.65
CA PHE A 199 16.19 0.52 14.46
C PHE A 199 15.33 1.32 13.49
N SER A 200 14.12 0.85 13.24
CA SER A 200 13.17 1.46 12.31
C SER A 200 11.75 1.50 12.87
N SER A 201 10.85 2.15 12.18
CA SER A 201 9.46 2.31 12.57
C SER A 201 8.53 1.96 11.42
N MET A 202 7.30 1.60 11.73
CA MET A 202 6.26 1.50 10.71
C MET A 202 6.08 2.86 10.01
N GLY A 203 6.33 2.91 8.70
CA GLY A 203 6.36 4.12 7.88
C GLY A 203 7.72 4.47 7.30
N ASN A 204 8.80 3.88 7.80
CA ASN A 204 10.11 3.93 7.19
C ASN A 204 10.15 3.11 5.90
N GLY A 205 10.94 3.54 4.92
CA GLY A 205 10.90 3.03 3.55
C GLY A 205 11.58 1.69 3.30
N TYR A 206 12.26 1.11 4.30
CA TYR A 206 12.90 -0.21 4.19
C TYR A 206 12.50 -1.19 5.30
N THR A 207 11.66 -0.78 6.26
CA THR A 207 11.33 -1.63 7.43
C THR A 207 10.77 -2.98 7.00
N PHE A 208 9.86 -2.99 6.03
CA PHE A 208 9.21 -4.21 5.55
C PHE A 208 10.19 -5.21 4.92
N GLU A 209 11.15 -4.71 4.14
CA GLU A 209 12.19 -5.52 3.54
C GLU A 209 13.21 -6.01 4.58
N LEU A 210 13.56 -5.17 5.53
CA LEU A 210 14.50 -5.51 6.60
C LEU A 210 13.92 -6.57 7.55
N GLU A 211 12.67 -6.42 8.00
CA GLU A 211 12.02 -7.44 8.83
C GLU A 211 11.87 -8.76 8.09
N SER A 212 11.47 -8.71 6.80
CA SER A 212 11.38 -9.92 5.97
C SER A 212 12.72 -10.64 5.81
N LEU A 213 13.83 -9.91 5.68
CA LEU A 213 15.18 -10.47 5.59
C LEU A 213 15.57 -11.19 6.88
N ILE A 214 15.29 -10.58 8.03
CA ILE A 214 15.61 -11.15 9.34
C ILE A 214 14.77 -12.41 9.58
N PHE A 215 13.45 -12.34 9.34
CA PHE A 215 12.55 -13.48 9.53
C PHE A 215 12.85 -14.62 8.56
N TRP A 216 13.18 -14.30 7.30
CA TRP A 216 13.66 -15.30 6.36
C TRP A 216 14.91 -16.03 6.88
N ALA A 217 15.88 -15.30 7.42
CA ALA A 217 17.11 -15.91 7.93
C ALA A 217 16.85 -16.82 9.16
N ILE A 218 15.91 -16.43 10.03
CA ILE A 218 15.48 -17.25 11.19
C ILE A 218 14.78 -18.52 10.69
N CYS A 219 13.79 -18.39 9.78
CA CYS A 219 13.09 -19.54 9.20
C CYS A 219 14.06 -20.48 8.48
N GLN A 220 15.01 -19.95 7.74
CA GLN A 220 16.08 -20.70 7.07
C GLN A 220 16.95 -21.47 8.06
N GLN A 221 17.23 -20.91 9.22
CA GLN A 221 18.02 -21.58 10.27
C GLN A 221 17.26 -22.74 10.88
N VAL A 222 15.97 -22.53 11.17
CA VAL A 222 15.11 -23.50 11.82
C VAL A 222 14.78 -24.68 10.91
N CYS A 223 14.41 -24.38 9.66
CA CYS A 223 13.94 -25.41 8.72
C CYS A 223 15.08 -26.08 7.92
N ASN A 224 16.31 -25.55 7.98
CA ASN A 224 17.45 -25.94 7.13
C ASN A 224 17.09 -26.08 5.63
N TRP A 225 16.33 -25.13 5.14
CA TRP A 225 15.60 -25.20 3.88
C TRP A 225 16.46 -24.76 2.67
N ASN A 226 16.37 -25.51 1.57
CA ASN A 226 16.92 -25.12 0.27
C ASN A 226 15.79 -24.61 -0.61
N VAL A 227 15.95 -23.39 -1.11
CA VAL A 227 14.91 -22.70 -1.87
C VAL A 227 14.60 -23.41 -3.18
N ASN A 228 13.35 -23.82 -3.36
CA ASN A 228 12.77 -24.09 -4.65
C ASN A 228 11.55 -23.18 -4.82
N GLU A 229 11.42 -22.46 -5.94
CA GLU A 229 10.32 -21.51 -6.18
C GLU A 229 8.91 -22.14 -6.10
N THR A 230 8.82 -23.44 -6.36
CA THR A 230 7.56 -24.20 -6.27
C THR A 230 7.24 -24.72 -4.88
N ASP A 231 8.21 -24.74 -3.97
CA ASP A 231 8.03 -25.23 -2.61
C ASP A 231 7.38 -24.14 -1.71
N LEU A 232 6.24 -24.47 -1.15
CA LEU A 232 5.50 -23.61 -0.21
C LEU A 232 5.85 -23.87 1.26
N SER A 233 6.84 -24.74 1.55
CA SER A 233 7.17 -25.15 2.92
C SER A 233 7.65 -23.99 3.79
N VAL A 234 8.30 -22.98 3.21
CA VAL A 234 8.68 -21.75 3.94
C VAL A 234 8.29 -20.52 3.09
N CYS A 235 7.43 -19.68 3.65
CA CYS A 235 7.04 -18.42 3.03
C CYS A 235 7.18 -17.28 4.05
N VAL A 236 7.71 -16.15 3.58
CA VAL A 236 7.90 -14.93 4.39
C VAL A 236 7.38 -13.73 3.62
N TYR A 237 6.50 -12.96 4.28
CA TYR A 237 5.98 -11.72 3.76
C TYR A 237 5.80 -10.71 4.90
N GLY A 238 6.84 -9.90 5.19
CA GLY A 238 6.88 -9.10 6.41
C GLY A 238 6.84 -10.01 7.66
N ASP A 239 5.89 -9.73 8.53
CA ASP A 239 5.59 -10.46 9.75
C ASP A 239 4.68 -11.70 9.57
N ASP A 240 4.17 -11.93 8.36
CA ASP A 240 3.41 -13.13 8.00
C ASP A 240 4.37 -14.26 7.60
N LEU A 241 4.52 -15.28 8.45
CA LEU A 241 5.40 -16.42 8.24
C LEU A 241 4.59 -17.70 8.02
N VAL A 242 5.03 -18.55 7.10
CA VAL A 242 4.52 -19.93 6.96
C VAL A 242 5.70 -20.87 6.97
N ILE A 243 5.62 -21.93 7.79
CA ILE A 243 6.66 -22.96 7.95
C ILE A 243 6.02 -24.35 8.12
N PRO A 244 6.78 -25.43 7.98
CA PRO A 244 6.29 -26.76 8.38
C PRO A 244 5.92 -26.79 9.87
N SER A 245 4.75 -27.36 10.18
CA SER A 245 4.17 -27.38 11.53
C SER A 245 5.11 -28.04 12.57
N CYS A 246 5.92 -29.03 12.15
CA CYS A 246 6.90 -29.69 13.01
C CYS A 246 8.02 -28.76 13.52
N HIS A 247 8.23 -27.61 12.90
CA HIS A 247 9.25 -26.64 13.30
C HIS A 247 8.70 -25.48 14.13
N MET A 248 7.40 -25.48 14.46
CA MET A 248 6.74 -24.34 15.13
C MET A 248 7.39 -23.98 16.47
N GLU A 249 7.65 -24.95 17.33
CA GLU A 249 8.26 -24.71 18.64
C GLU A 249 9.67 -24.12 18.51
N SER A 250 10.48 -24.70 17.60
CA SER A 250 11.83 -24.20 17.34
C SER A 250 11.82 -22.77 16.78
N LEU A 251 10.84 -22.45 15.92
CA LEU A 251 10.70 -21.08 15.39
C LEU A 251 10.32 -20.10 16.51
N VAL A 252 9.33 -20.43 17.34
CA VAL A 252 8.90 -19.59 18.46
C VAL A 252 10.07 -19.32 19.40
N GLN A 253 10.86 -20.33 19.73
CA GLN A 253 12.05 -20.17 20.56
C GLN A 253 13.06 -19.21 19.91
N ARG A 254 13.41 -19.39 18.64
CA ARG A 254 14.40 -18.54 17.94
C ARG A 254 13.93 -17.10 17.76
N LEU A 255 12.64 -16.90 17.48
CA LEU A 255 12.04 -15.58 17.43
C LEU A 255 12.14 -14.86 18.79
N SER A 256 11.82 -15.57 19.88
CA SER A 256 11.91 -15.04 21.24
C SER A 256 13.35 -14.71 21.65
N GLU A 257 14.33 -15.55 21.31
CA GLU A 257 15.76 -15.29 21.52
C GLU A 257 16.24 -14.04 20.77
N ALA A 258 15.66 -13.76 19.59
CA ALA A 258 15.93 -12.56 18.79
C ALA A 258 15.13 -11.33 19.24
N GLY A 259 14.32 -11.43 20.30
CA GLY A 259 13.52 -10.33 20.85
C GLY A 259 12.17 -10.11 20.17
N PHE A 260 11.71 -11.04 19.34
CA PHE A 260 10.38 -10.99 18.70
C PHE A 260 9.37 -11.81 19.48
N THR A 261 8.13 -11.33 19.52
CA THR A 261 7.04 -12.00 20.25
C THR A 261 6.02 -12.58 19.27
N PRO A 262 5.95 -13.92 19.11
CA PRO A 262 4.88 -14.55 18.33
C PRO A 262 3.51 -14.25 18.94
N ASN A 263 2.55 -14.00 18.06
CA ASN A 263 1.17 -13.74 18.44
C ASN A 263 0.40 -15.07 18.54
N GLU A 264 0.30 -15.63 19.72
CA GLU A 264 -0.36 -16.92 19.94
C GLU A 264 -1.81 -16.99 19.45
N ARG A 265 -2.53 -15.85 19.49
CA ARG A 265 -3.94 -15.79 19.04
C ARG A 265 -4.09 -15.78 17.54
N LYS A 266 -3.01 -15.51 16.81
CA LYS A 266 -2.99 -15.41 15.34
C LYS A 266 -1.97 -16.35 14.70
N SER A 267 -1.38 -17.24 15.48
CA SER A 267 -0.47 -18.28 15.02
C SER A 267 -1.15 -19.64 15.12
N PHE A 268 -1.15 -20.40 14.04
CA PHE A 268 -1.92 -21.64 13.94
C PHE A 268 -1.05 -22.77 13.39
N ALA A 269 -0.72 -23.73 14.24
CA ALA A 269 0.03 -24.92 13.87
C ALA A 269 -0.85 -26.20 13.92
N THR A 270 -1.89 -26.19 14.76
CA THR A 270 -2.82 -27.32 14.95
C THR A 270 -4.21 -26.96 14.46
N GLY A 271 -5.05 -28.00 14.23
CA GLY A 271 -6.39 -27.82 13.69
C GLY A 271 -6.39 -27.37 12.22
N PRO A 272 -7.57 -27.21 11.60
CA PRO A 272 -7.73 -26.95 10.19
C PRO A 272 -7.77 -25.46 9.79
N TYR A 273 -7.63 -24.54 10.75
CA TYR A 273 -7.66 -23.12 10.49
C TYR A 273 -6.25 -22.56 10.20
N ARG A 274 -6.13 -21.71 9.18
CA ARG A 274 -4.90 -20.96 8.86
C ARG A 274 -5.25 -19.53 8.43
N GLU A 275 -4.37 -18.59 8.82
CA GLU A 275 -4.45 -17.18 8.41
C GLU A 275 -3.08 -16.73 7.93
N SER A 276 -2.98 -16.11 6.75
CA SER A 276 -1.77 -15.39 6.30
C SER A 276 -2.11 -14.34 5.24
N CYS A 277 -1.41 -13.21 5.28
CA CYS A 277 -1.58 -12.10 4.35
C CYS A 277 -3.06 -11.71 4.16
N GLY A 278 -3.82 -11.65 5.28
CA GLY A 278 -5.21 -11.23 5.31
C GLY A 278 -6.21 -12.19 4.69
N LYS A 279 -5.81 -13.44 4.40
CA LYS A 279 -6.66 -14.53 3.98
C LYS A 279 -6.83 -15.56 5.09
N HIS A 280 -8.05 -16.05 5.27
CA HIS A 280 -8.46 -17.00 6.29
C HIS A 280 -8.98 -18.26 5.62
N TYR A 281 -8.44 -19.41 5.99
CA TYR A 281 -8.83 -20.71 5.42
C TYR A 281 -9.22 -21.69 6.51
N TYR A 282 -10.25 -22.51 6.22
CA TYR A 282 -10.71 -23.59 7.06
C TYR A 282 -11.04 -24.80 6.19
N LEU A 283 -10.36 -25.93 6.39
CA LEU A 283 -10.55 -27.16 5.59
C LEU A 283 -10.53 -26.88 4.07
N GLY A 284 -9.61 -26.04 3.61
CA GLY A 284 -9.48 -25.70 2.18
C GLY A 284 -10.46 -24.64 1.66
N SER A 285 -11.40 -24.18 2.48
CA SER A 285 -12.36 -23.15 2.09
C SER A 285 -11.87 -21.75 2.50
N ASP A 286 -11.94 -20.77 1.60
CA ASP A 286 -11.66 -19.35 1.90
C ASP A 286 -12.84 -18.76 2.71
N ILE A 287 -12.63 -18.62 4.00
CA ILE A 287 -13.59 -18.04 4.95
C ILE A 287 -13.23 -16.60 5.32
N THR A 288 -12.40 -15.93 4.54
CA THR A 288 -11.94 -14.57 4.83
C THR A 288 -13.12 -13.63 5.05
N PRO A 289 -13.21 -12.97 6.22
CA PRO A 289 -14.27 -12.02 6.48
C PRO A 289 -14.07 -10.73 5.69
N PHE A 290 -15.13 -9.96 5.55
CA PHE A 290 -15.02 -8.56 5.19
C PHE A 290 -15.37 -7.68 6.41
N TYR A 291 -14.84 -6.45 6.44
CA TYR A 291 -15.02 -5.57 7.59
C TYR A 291 -15.77 -4.31 7.21
N VAL A 292 -16.83 -4.00 7.96
CA VAL A 292 -17.51 -2.70 7.90
C VAL A 292 -16.72 -1.71 8.77
N ARG A 293 -15.75 -1.02 8.18
CA ARG A 293 -14.81 -0.15 8.93
C ARG A 293 -15.42 1.16 9.43
N ARG A 294 -16.57 1.55 8.90
CA ARG A 294 -17.29 2.80 9.27
C ARG A 294 -18.78 2.56 9.18
N PRO A 295 -19.60 3.30 9.96
CA PRO A 295 -21.06 3.25 9.81
C PRO A 295 -21.48 3.52 8.36
N VAL A 296 -22.47 2.75 7.90
CA VAL A 296 -23.04 2.90 6.56
C VAL A 296 -24.04 4.06 6.61
N ARG A 297 -23.56 5.28 6.40
CA ARG A 297 -24.35 6.52 6.41
C ARG A 297 -24.30 7.28 5.09
N GLU A 298 -23.52 6.78 4.14
CA GLU A 298 -23.26 7.41 2.84
C GLU A 298 -23.50 6.38 1.73
N LEU A 299 -23.89 6.84 0.55
CA LEU A 299 -24.25 5.97 -0.56
C LEU A 299 -23.09 5.10 -1.04
N ASP A 300 -21.86 5.67 -1.10
CA ASP A 300 -20.64 4.92 -1.42
C ASP A 300 -20.37 3.79 -0.41
N ARG A 301 -20.69 4.02 0.86
CA ARG A 301 -20.55 3.00 1.91
C ARG A 301 -21.61 1.92 1.81
N LEU A 302 -22.81 2.29 1.37
CA LEU A 302 -23.88 1.35 1.14
C LEU A 302 -23.57 0.43 -0.04
N PHE A 303 -23.05 0.98 -1.15
CA PHE A 303 -22.58 0.18 -2.27
C PHE A 303 -21.46 -0.77 -1.85
N LEU A 304 -20.44 -0.26 -1.15
CA LEU A 304 -19.35 -1.08 -0.66
C LEU A 304 -19.81 -2.19 0.28
N ALA A 305 -20.75 -1.91 1.20
CA ALA A 305 -21.30 -2.92 2.10
C ALA A 305 -22.04 -4.03 1.33
N HIS A 306 -22.94 -3.65 0.42
CA HIS A 306 -23.66 -4.59 -0.43
C HIS A 306 -22.71 -5.45 -1.28
N ASN A 307 -21.74 -4.82 -1.93
CA ASN A 307 -20.82 -5.51 -2.83
C ASN A 307 -19.87 -6.44 -2.08
N ASN A 308 -19.47 -6.08 -0.87
CA ASN A 308 -18.72 -6.98 0.00
C ASN A 308 -19.55 -8.19 0.44
N VAL A 309 -20.84 -7.99 0.76
CA VAL A 309 -21.75 -9.12 1.06
C VAL A 309 -21.92 -10.01 -0.16
N TYR A 310 -22.07 -9.44 -1.36
CA TYR A 310 -22.13 -10.19 -2.62
C TYR A 310 -20.87 -11.06 -2.80
N ARG A 311 -19.69 -10.45 -2.82
CA ARG A 311 -18.41 -11.15 -3.01
C ARG A 311 -18.15 -12.20 -1.93
N TRP A 312 -18.56 -11.94 -0.71
CA TRP A 312 -18.44 -12.89 0.39
C TRP A 312 -19.37 -14.09 0.18
N GLY A 313 -20.61 -13.86 -0.21
CA GLY A 313 -21.57 -14.93 -0.53
C GLY A 313 -21.08 -15.83 -1.67
N GLU A 314 -20.64 -15.23 -2.79
CA GLU A 314 -20.08 -15.97 -3.93
C GLU A 314 -18.87 -16.84 -3.54
N ARG A 315 -17.99 -16.30 -2.70
CA ARG A 315 -16.79 -17.01 -2.28
C ARG A 315 -17.06 -18.14 -1.28
N THR A 316 -18.00 -17.93 -0.36
CA THR A 316 -18.27 -18.87 0.74
C THR A 316 -19.43 -19.82 0.46
N GLY A 317 -20.20 -19.59 -0.62
CA GLY A 317 -21.42 -20.34 -0.91
C GLY A 317 -22.59 -19.99 0.00
N VAL A 318 -22.48 -18.95 0.83
CA VAL A 318 -23.55 -18.51 1.73
C VAL A 318 -24.58 -17.67 0.97
N GLU A 319 -25.87 -18.03 1.10
CA GLU A 319 -26.95 -17.26 0.50
C GLU A 319 -27.09 -15.88 1.14
N THR A 320 -27.01 -14.83 0.32
CA THR A 320 -26.99 -13.43 0.77
C THR A 320 -28.03 -12.53 0.08
N SER A 321 -28.92 -13.09 -0.75
CA SER A 321 -29.85 -12.30 -1.57
C SER A 321 -30.79 -11.43 -0.73
N GLU A 322 -31.31 -11.95 0.38
CA GLU A 322 -32.20 -11.23 1.27
C GLU A 322 -31.50 -10.01 1.89
N LEU A 323 -30.29 -10.21 2.45
CA LEU A 323 -29.50 -9.12 3.03
C LEU A 323 -29.13 -8.07 1.97
N ARG A 324 -28.72 -8.51 0.78
CA ARG A 324 -28.44 -7.61 -0.35
C ARG A 324 -29.67 -6.82 -0.79
N GLY A 325 -30.84 -7.47 -0.81
CA GLY A 325 -32.13 -6.82 -1.09
C GLY A 325 -32.46 -5.74 -0.07
N LYS A 326 -32.28 -6.02 1.23
CA LYS A 326 -32.46 -5.03 2.31
C LYS A 326 -31.48 -3.84 2.17
N LEU A 327 -30.20 -4.12 1.94
CA LEU A 327 -29.21 -3.05 1.72
C LEU A 327 -29.59 -2.16 0.53
N ARG A 328 -30.01 -2.77 -0.59
CA ARG A 328 -30.43 -2.03 -1.78
C ARG A 328 -31.68 -1.17 -1.54
N SER A 329 -32.62 -1.63 -0.75
CA SER A 329 -33.82 -0.86 -0.42
C SER A 329 -33.55 0.42 0.37
N LEU A 330 -32.39 0.51 1.05
CA LEU A 330 -31.95 1.72 1.76
C LEU A 330 -31.45 2.83 0.82
N ALA A 331 -31.13 2.50 -0.44
CA ALA A 331 -30.68 3.48 -1.40
C ALA A 331 -31.87 4.36 -1.90
N PRO A 332 -31.62 5.63 -2.28
CA PRO A 332 -32.57 6.43 -3.03
C PRO A 332 -33.04 5.72 -4.29
N ALA A 333 -34.30 5.94 -4.72
CA ALA A 333 -34.91 5.21 -5.83
C ALA A 333 -34.04 5.18 -7.10
N LYS A 334 -33.44 6.32 -7.48
CA LYS A 334 -32.57 6.46 -8.65
C LYS A 334 -31.29 5.63 -8.61
N TRP A 335 -30.91 5.07 -7.45
CA TRP A 335 -29.71 4.28 -7.21
C TRP A 335 -30.00 2.80 -6.92
N ARG A 336 -31.25 2.38 -6.88
CA ARG A 336 -31.61 0.98 -6.61
C ARG A 336 -31.37 0.05 -7.79
N ASP A 337 -31.56 0.58 -9.01
CA ASP A 337 -31.51 -0.20 -10.26
C ASP A 337 -30.13 -0.24 -10.95
N PRO A 338 -29.27 0.81 -10.88
CA PRO A 338 -27.95 0.73 -11.49
C PRO A 338 -27.16 -0.44 -10.92
N ARG A 339 -26.65 -1.31 -11.78
CA ARG A 339 -25.89 -2.50 -11.40
C ARG A 339 -24.64 -2.62 -12.24
N LEU A 340 -23.53 -2.97 -11.61
CA LEU A 340 -22.26 -3.23 -12.27
C LEU A 340 -21.90 -4.71 -12.12
N PRO A 341 -21.31 -5.35 -13.12
CA PRO A 341 -20.62 -6.62 -12.92
C PRO A 341 -19.52 -6.48 -11.88
N ASP A 342 -19.16 -7.56 -11.21
CA ASP A 342 -17.96 -7.52 -10.36
C ASP A 342 -16.70 -7.27 -11.20
N GLY A 343 -15.76 -6.48 -10.67
CA GLY A 343 -14.57 -6.02 -11.39
C GLY A 343 -14.64 -4.57 -11.89
N TYR A 344 -15.85 -3.99 -12.03
CA TYR A 344 -16.02 -2.59 -12.46
C TYR A 344 -16.03 -1.57 -11.30
N GLY A 345 -15.64 -1.99 -10.10
CA GLY A 345 -15.55 -1.13 -8.92
C GLY A 345 -16.82 -1.12 -8.07
N ASP A 346 -16.85 -0.22 -7.07
CA ASP A 346 -17.91 -0.14 -6.06
C ASP A 346 -18.76 1.13 -6.18
N GLY A 347 -18.86 1.69 -7.38
CA GLY A 347 -19.64 2.91 -7.66
C GLY A 347 -21.14 2.69 -7.80
N ALA A 348 -21.60 1.43 -7.87
CA ALA A 348 -23.00 1.01 -7.86
C ALA A 348 -23.10 -0.38 -7.24
N PHE A 349 -24.32 -0.91 -7.11
CA PHE A 349 -24.54 -2.28 -6.64
C PHE A 349 -24.02 -3.31 -7.66
N ILE A 350 -23.37 -4.36 -7.22
CA ILE A 350 -23.00 -5.49 -8.07
C ILE A 350 -24.26 -6.32 -8.37
N GLY A 351 -24.40 -6.67 -9.64
CA GLY A 351 -25.49 -7.53 -10.13
C GLY A 351 -25.45 -7.68 -11.66
N PRO A 352 -26.35 -8.51 -12.22
CA PRO A 352 -26.43 -8.72 -13.65
C PRO A 352 -26.86 -7.43 -14.36
N VAL A 353 -26.32 -7.23 -15.56
CA VAL A 353 -26.61 -6.06 -16.41
C VAL A 353 -27.65 -6.34 -17.50
N ASP A 354 -28.03 -7.58 -17.68
CA ASP A 354 -28.93 -8.08 -18.74
C ASP A 354 -30.33 -7.45 -18.70
N THR A 355 -30.72 -6.87 -17.55
CA THR A 355 -31.98 -6.13 -17.38
C THR A 355 -31.88 -4.66 -17.81
N LEU A 356 -30.68 -4.18 -18.16
CA LEU A 356 -30.46 -2.82 -18.56
C LEU A 356 -30.65 -2.64 -20.07
N ARG A 357 -30.87 -1.40 -20.49
CA ARG A 357 -30.96 -1.09 -21.91
C ARG A 357 -29.63 -1.34 -22.60
N LEU A 358 -29.66 -2.08 -23.71
CA LEU A 358 -28.55 -2.30 -24.60
C LEU A 358 -28.50 -1.19 -25.63
N ASP A 359 -27.39 -0.52 -25.75
CA ASP A 359 -27.13 0.54 -26.75
C ASP A 359 -26.02 0.09 -27.71
N SER A 360 -25.94 0.73 -28.89
CA SER A 360 -24.94 0.44 -29.92
C SER A 360 -23.99 1.61 -30.06
N HIS A 361 -22.69 1.32 -30.08
CA HIS A 361 -21.66 2.32 -30.33
C HIS A 361 -21.49 2.57 -31.84
N PRO A 362 -21.13 3.79 -32.28
CA PRO A 362 -20.92 4.10 -33.70
C PRO A 362 -19.92 3.19 -34.44
N HIS A 363 -19.00 2.55 -33.69
CA HIS A 363 -18.04 1.58 -34.23
C HIS A 363 -18.58 0.13 -34.27
N GLY A 364 -19.89 -0.07 -34.06
CA GLY A 364 -20.55 -1.35 -34.31
C GLY A 364 -20.54 -2.37 -33.16
N TRP A 365 -20.06 -2.01 -31.94
CA TRP A 365 -20.18 -2.85 -30.78
C TRP A 365 -21.36 -2.45 -29.89
N GLU A 366 -21.91 -3.40 -29.15
CA GLU A 366 -23.04 -3.20 -28.23
C GLU A 366 -22.54 -3.05 -26.80
N TYR A 367 -23.22 -2.24 -25.98
CA TYR A 367 -22.89 -2.01 -24.58
C TYR A 367 -24.08 -1.70 -23.71
N TRP A 368 -23.95 -1.98 -22.42
CA TRP A 368 -24.85 -1.48 -21.39
C TRP A 368 -24.26 -0.21 -20.76
N GLN A 369 -25.11 0.79 -20.60
CA GLN A 369 -24.72 2.04 -19.96
C GLN A 369 -25.19 2.02 -18.49
N VAL A 370 -24.27 2.15 -17.55
CA VAL A 370 -24.56 2.08 -16.12
C VAL A 370 -24.13 3.35 -15.40
N LYS A 371 -25.06 3.90 -14.63
CA LYS A 371 -24.79 5.04 -13.75
C LYS A 371 -24.02 4.59 -12.51
N ALA A 372 -22.92 5.25 -12.19
CA ALA A 372 -22.08 4.89 -11.05
C ALA A 372 -21.47 6.13 -10.38
N LEU A 373 -21.05 5.98 -9.13
CA LEU A 373 -20.24 6.97 -8.41
C LEU A 373 -18.75 6.70 -8.68
N SER A 374 -18.00 7.74 -9.00
CA SER A 374 -16.54 7.70 -9.06
C SER A 374 -15.92 8.72 -8.11
N VAL A 375 -14.67 8.52 -7.74
CA VAL A 375 -13.94 9.51 -6.94
C VAL A 375 -13.69 10.73 -7.80
N ALA A 376 -14.11 11.90 -7.33
CA ALA A 376 -13.87 13.16 -8.02
C ALA A 376 -12.35 13.41 -8.17
N SER A 377 -11.94 13.93 -9.32
CA SER A 377 -10.57 14.37 -9.53
C SER A 377 -10.26 15.55 -8.60
N VAL A 378 -9.08 15.51 -7.97
CA VAL A 378 -8.60 16.58 -7.11
C VAL A 378 -7.63 17.42 -7.93
N ALA A 379 -7.93 18.72 -8.10
CA ALA A 379 -6.96 19.66 -8.63
C ALA A 379 -5.82 19.87 -7.63
N LEU A 380 -4.59 20.01 -8.12
CA LEU A 380 -3.48 20.47 -7.28
C LEU A 380 -3.66 21.97 -6.98
N GLU A 381 -3.52 22.35 -5.73
CA GLU A 381 -3.55 23.74 -5.32
C GLU A 381 -2.15 24.37 -5.49
N GLY A 382 -2.10 25.62 -5.93
CA GLY A 382 -0.87 26.39 -6.10
C GLY A 382 -0.16 26.17 -7.46
N ASP A 383 0.79 27.06 -7.73
CA ASP A 383 1.65 26.97 -8.91
C ASP A 383 2.90 26.14 -8.61
N LEU A 384 2.98 24.96 -9.21
CA LEU A 384 4.02 23.96 -8.97
C LEU A 384 4.70 23.52 -10.28
N PRO A 385 5.14 24.44 -11.16
CA PRO A 385 5.56 24.09 -12.52
C PRO A 385 6.74 23.12 -12.55
N TYR A 386 7.76 23.37 -11.74
CA TYR A 386 8.93 22.47 -11.64
C TYR A 386 8.57 21.13 -11.02
N GLY A 387 7.80 21.12 -9.93
CA GLY A 387 7.38 19.90 -9.26
C GLY A 387 6.52 19.02 -10.18
N GLN A 388 5.62 19.60 -10.94
CA GLN A 388 4.80 18.90 -11.92
C GLN A 388 5.65 18.35 -13.08
N LEU A 389 6.58 19.14 -13.61
CA LEU A 389 7.49 18.71 -14.68
C LEU A 389 8.38 17.55 -14.24
N ILE A 390 9.01 17.64 -13.07
CA ILE A 390 9.88 16.57 -12.54
C ILE A 390 9.07 15.29 -12.29
N ALA A 391 7.89 15.42 -11.68
CA ALA A 391 7.01 14.27 -11.45
C ALA A 391 6.59 13.60 -12.77
N SER A 392 6.34 14.39 -13.81
CA SER A 392 5.99 13.91 -15.13
C SER A 392 7.14 13.18 -15.82
N LEU A 393 8.33 13.75 -15.80
CA LEU A 393 9.53 13.13 -16.37
C LEU A 393 9.87 11.81 -15.68
N ASN A 394 9.78 11.77 -14.34
CA ASN A 394 9.98 10.53 -13.59
C ASN A 394 8.91 9.47 -13.90
N ALA A 395 7.67 9.87 -14.13
CA ALA A 395 6.60 8.97 -14.54
C ALA A 395 6.82 8.42 -15.95
N LEU A 396 7.31 9.24 -16.87
CA LEU A 396 7.65 8.82 -18.24
C LEU A 396 8.86 7.87 -18.28
N SER A 397 9.87 8.11 -17.45
CA SER A 397 11.05 7.24 -17.35
C SER A 397 10.72 5.87 -16.73
N ALA A 398 9.71 5.80 -15.88
CA ALA A 398 9.19 4.55 -15.35
C ALA A 398 8.35 3.85 -16.44
N ARG A 399 8.93 2.89 -17.16
CA ARG A 399 8.31 2.16 -18.30
C ARG A 399 6.88 1.66 -18.04
N LYS A 400 6.48 1.42 -16.79
CA LYS A 400 5.10 1.09 -16.40
C LYS A 400 4.10 2.23 -16.66
N ALA A 401 4.54 3.46 -16.76
CA ALA A 401 3.66 4.59 -16.99
C ALA A 401 3.21 4.73 -18.46
N VAL A 402 3.94 4.12 -19.39
CA VAL A 402 3.66 4.21 -20.85
C VAL A 402 2.64 3.15 -21.28
N VAL A 403 2.51 2.06 -20.53
CA VAL A 403 1.64 0.93 -20.88
C VAL A 403 0.17 1.19 -20.48
N ASP A 404 -0.07 2.00 -19.45
CA ASP A 404 -1.40 2.15 -18.85
C ASP A 404 -2.26 3.30 -19.44
N GLY A 405 -1.91 3.94 -20.54
CA GLY A 405 -2.72 5.06 -21.10
C GLY A 405 -2.98 6.24 -20.15
N ASN A 406 -2.77 6.06 -18.86
CA ASN A 406 -3.06 6.99 -17.76
C ASN A 406 -1.93 7.98 -17.43
N VAL A 407 -0.87 8.03 -18.24
CA VAL A 407 0.25 8.95 -18.05
C VAL A 407 -0.24 10.39 -18.08
N PHE A 408 -1.08 10.72 -19.06
CA PHE A 408 -1.59 12.08 -19.23
C PHE A 408 -2.53 12.53 -18.11
N SER A 409 -3.34 11.66 -17.54
CA SER A 409 -4.20 11.99 -16.40
C SER A 409 -3.39 12.23 -15.11
N ARG A 410 -2.30 11.48 -14.92
CA ARG A 410 -1.34 11.71 -13.83
C ARG A 410 -0.53 12.99 -14.03
N LEU A 411 -0.18 13.32 -15.29
CA LEU A 411 0.55 14.52 -15.66
C LEU A 411 -0.26 15.80 -15.41
N ARG A 412 -1.60 15.74 -15.53
CA ARG A 412 -2.50 16.86 -15.25
C ARG A 412 -2.79 17.06 -13.76
N GLY A 413 -2.13 16.30 -12.86
CA GLY A 413 -2.38 16.38 -11.41
C GLY A 413 -3.73 15.81 -10.97
N LYS A 414 -4.48 15.19 -11.87
CA LYS A 414 -5.74 14.53 -11.56
C LYS A 414 -5.46 13.15 -10.97
N ARG A 415 -6.02 12.86 -9.81
CA ARG A 415 -6.04 11.50 -9.27
C ARG A 415 -7.20 10.75 -9.92
N VAL A 416 -6.94 10.13 -11.05
CA VAL A 416 -7.86 9.14 -11.59
C VAL A 416 -7.67 7.86 -10.76
N VAL A 417 -8.68 7.47 -10.02
CA VAL A 417 -8.75 6.10 -9.51
C VAL A 417 -9.19 5.25 -10.69
N THR A 418 -8.22 4.72 -11.43
CA THR A 418 -8.49 3.68 -12.40
C THR A 418 -8.98 2.47 -11.63
N HIS A 419 -10.25 2.18 -11.76
CA HIS A 419 -10.70 0.82 -11.62
C HIS A 419 -9.99 0.06 -12.76
N HIS A 420 -9.38 -1.09 -12.46
CA HIS A 420 -8.81 -1.95 -13.48
C HIS A 420 -9.95 -2.40 -14.40
N VAL A 421 -10.18 -1.63 -15.43
CA VAL A 421 -10.97 -2.05 -16.57
C VAL A 421 -9.97 -2.74 -17.50
N TRP A 422 -10.27 -3.95 -17.87
CA TRP A 422 -9.51 -4.75 -18.84
C TRP A 422 -9.15 -3.89 -20.06
N ASP A 423 -7.97 -4.09 -20.63
CA ASP A 423 -7.32 -3.46 -21.79
C ASP A 423 -8.26 -3.07 -22.95
N CYS A 424 -9.19 -2.20 -22.70
CA CYS A 424 -10.04 -1.61 -23.73
C CYS A 424 -9.94 -0.08 -23.62
N GLU A 425 -9.85 0.57 -24.72
CA GLU A 425 -9.82 2.01 -25.00
C GLU A 425 -10.96 2.82 -24.34
N VAL A 426 -11.63 2.27 -23.34
CA VAL A 426 -12.81 2.83 -22.66
C VAL A 426 -12.45 3.98 -21.71
N THR A 427 -11.18 4.16 -21.37
CA THR A 427 -10.73 5.19 -20.42
C THR A 427 -10.85 6.62 -20.96
N ASP A 428 -10.83 6.83 -22.27
CA ASP A 428 -10.94 8.16 -22.87
C ASP A 428 -12.38 8.71 -22.88
N TRP A 429 -13.38 7.84 -22.73
CA TRP A 429 -14.80 8.20 -22.84
C TRP A 429 -15.44 8.65 -21.54
N VAL A 430 -14.80 8.36 -20.41
CA VAL A 430 -15.32 8.67 -19.07
C VAL A 430 -15.11 10.14 -18.70
N GLU A 431 -14.17 10.84 -19.35
CA GLU A 431 -13.81 12.21 -18.99
C GLU A 431 -14.82 13.29 -19.42
N ASP A 432 -15.61 13.08 -20.48
CA ASP A 432 -16.42 14.14 -21.10
C ASP A 432 -17.84 14.32 -20.54
N ARG A 433 -18.34 13.44 -19.67
CA ARG A 433 -19.69 13.53 -19.12
C ARG A 433 -19.74 13.34 -17.60
N VAL A 434 -19.08 14.23 -16.90
CA VAL A 434 -19.07 14.21 -15.44
C VAL A 434 -19.99 15.29 -14.88
N GLU A 435 -21.16 14.92 -14.37
CA GLU A 435 -21.98 15.80 -13.54
C GLU A 435 -21.54 15.69 -12.08
N ARG A 436 -21.27 16.82 -11.44
CA ARG A 436 -21.03 16.88 -10.01
C ARG A 436 -22.34 16.63 -9.29
N VAL A 437 -22.39 15.62 -8.43
CA VAL A 437 -23.52 15.40 -7.55
C VAL A 437 -23.42 16.38 -6.37
N THR A 438 -24.33 17.32 -6.29
CA THR A 438 -24.49 18.16 -5.08
C THR A 438 -25.21 17.35 -4.01
N ILE A 439 -24.93 17.69 -2.72
CA ILE A 439 -25.39 16.94 -1.55
C ILE A 439 -26.92 16.82 -1.50
N ASP A 440 -27.62 17.87 -1.92
CA ASP A 440 -29.08 17.98 -1.79
C ASP A 440 -29.84 17.14 -2.83
N GLU A 441 -29.25 16.87 -3.99
CA GLU A 441 -29.90 16.11 -5.08
C GLU A 441 -29.71 14.60 -4.98
N ALA A 442 -28.66 14.15 -4.29
CA ALA A 442 -28.35 12.73 -4.18
C ALA A 442 -29.22 12.00 -3.13
N LEU A 443 -29.95 12.73 -2.27
CA LEU A 443 -30.30 12.20 -0.97
C LEU A 443 -31.68 12.59 -0.47
N SER A 444 -32.61 11.74 -0.66
CA SER A 444 -33.63 11.55 0.37
C SER A 444 -33.14 10.46 1.36
N GLY A 445 -32.15 10.77 2.22
CA GLY A 445 -31.83 9.88 3.32
C GLY A 445 -30.35 9.56 3.61
N LEU A 446 -29.44 9.54 2.63
CA LEU A 446 -28.02 9.19 2.86
C LEU A 446 -27.09 10.20 2.19
N PRO A 447 -26.27 10.97 2.94
CA PRO A 447 -25.36 11.96 2.38
C PRO A 447 -24.13 11.34 1.67
N ALA A 448 -23.88 11.73 0.40
CA ALA A 448 -22.55 11.59 -0.19
C ALA A 448 -21.60 12.61 0.46
N ARG A 449 -20.33 12.27 0.67
CA ARG A 449 -19.34 13.25 1.13
C ARG A 449 -19.17 14.31 0.07
N ALA A 450 -19.53 15.55 0.40
CA ALA A 450 -19.42 16.69 -0.49
C ALA A 450 -18.05 16.75 -1.19
N GLY A 451 -18.05 16.86 -2.52
CA GLY A 451 -16.86 17.02 -3.35
C GLY A 451 -15.93 15.80 -3.48
N ARG A 452 -16.27 14.65 -2.88
CA ARG A 452 -15.42 13.44 -2.95
C ARG A 452 -15.80 12.49 -4.08
N TYR A 453 -17.07 12.44 -4.44
CA TYR A 453 -17.59 11.55 -5.47
C TYR A 453 -18.31 12.35 -6.54
N GLN A 454 -18.29 11.83 -7.75
CA GLN A 454 -19.01 12.33 -8.89
C GLN A 454 -19.80 11.18 -9.52
N GLU A 455 -20.92 11.52 -10.13
CA GLU A 455 -21.71 10.58 -10.91
C GLU A 455 -21.07 10.43 -12.29
N ILE A 456 -20.85 9.19 -12.73
CA ILE A 456 -20.31 8.85 -14.04
C ILE A 456 -21.19 7.82 -14.72
N GLN A 457 -21.04 7.68 -16.04
CA GLN A 457 -21.60 6.56 -16.78
C GLN A 457 -20.46 5.60 -17.16
N ILE A 458 -20.67 4.32 -16.90
CA ILE A 458 -19.75 3.25 -17.27
C ILE A 458 -20.37 2.50 -18.45
N LEU A 459 -19.60 2.36 -19.54
CA LEU A 459 -19.99 1.53 -20.68
C LEU A 459 -19.44 0.11 -20.47
N ILE A 460 -20.30 -0.87 -20.48
CA ILE A 460 -19.96 -2.29 -20.31
C ILE A 460 -20.16 -2.97 -21.65
N PRO A 461 -19.08 -3.37 -22.35
CA PRO A 461 -19.21 -4.06 -23.63
C PRO A 461 -19.98 -5.36 -23.48
N ARG A 462 -20.82 -5.69 -24.45
CA ARG A 462 -21.40 -7.01 -24.64
C ARG A 462 -20.37 -7.88 -25.35
N HIS A 463 -19.89 -8.89 -24.67
CA HIS A 463 -18.98 -9.89 -25.23
C HIS A 463 -19.75 -10.95 -26.03
#